data_60d8b4e8909c7b14f82f5f8ba2119d70
#
_entry.id   60d8b4e8909c7b14f82f5f8ba2119d70
#
_cell.length_a   1.000
_cell.length_b   1.000
_cell.length_c   1.000
_cell.angle_alpha   90.00
_cell.angle_beta   90.00
_cell.angle_gamma   90.00
#
_symmetry.space_group_name_H-M   'P 1'
#
loop_
_entity.id
_entity.type
_entity.pdbx_description
1 polymer ?
#
loop_
_entity_poly.entity_id
_entity_poly.type
_entity_poly.pdbx_seq_one_letter_code
_entity_poly.pdbx_strand_id
1 'polypeptide(L)'
;MSIVVKNLTHIYNEGMPFSSKALDNISFEIKDRDFVGLIGHTGSGKSTLIQHLNGILKPSSGDIYINDFKITDPDLNLTEIRKRVGVVFQYPEYQLFEETIEKDIAFGPSNLGLEEEEIKNRVKLSMEAVGLDYESFKDKSPFELSGGQKRRVAIAGVIAMNPEVLILDEPTAGLDPGGRDEIFEL
;
A
#
# COMPACT_ATOMS: atom_id res chain seq x y z
N MET A 1 -11.51 9.46 -6.96
CA MET A 1 -10.25 9.19 -7.73
C MET A 1 -10.49 8.06 -8.70
N SER A 2 -9.89 8.08 -9.89
CA SER A 2 -10.01 7.00 -10.88
C SER A 2 -8.64 6.43 -11.24
N ILE A 3 -8.59 5.12 -11.51
CA ILE A 3 -7.40 4.43 -12.03
C ILE A 3 -7.77 3.89 -13.40
N VAL A 4 -6.99 4.22 -14.43
CA VAL A 4 -7.18 3.70 -15.79
C VAL A 4 -5.89 3.03 -16.25
N VAL A 5 -5.97 1.76 -16.58
CA VAL A 5 -4.88 0.95 -17.11
C VAL A 5 -5.19 0.63 -18.57
N LYS A 6 -4.22 0.90 -19.47
CA LYS A 6 -4.38 0.71 -20.92
C LYS A 6 -3.25 -0.15 -21.47
N ASN A 7 -3.58 -1.32 -21.98
CA ASN A 7 -2.69 -2.24 -22.68
C ASN A 7 -1.37 -2.53 -21.92
N LEU A 8 -1.46 -2.61 -20.58
CA LEU A 8 -0.32 -2.79 -19.70
C LEU A 8 0.34 -4.14 -19.93
N THR A 9 1.61 -4.12 -20.27
CA THR A 9 2.45 -5.32 -20.39
C THR A 9 3.71 -5.14 -19.54
N HIS A 10 4.08 -6.17 -18.80
CA HIS A 10 5.33 -6.20 -18.06
C HIS A 10 6.08 -7.51 -18.27
N ILE A 11 7.33 -7.40 -18.68
CA ILE A 11 8.25 -8.50 -18.91
C ILE A 11 9.45 -8.32 -18.00
N TYR A 12 9.64 -9.24 -17.05
CA TYR A 12 10.86 -9.28 -16.24
C TYR A 12 12.03 -9.76 -17.08
N ASN A 13 13.20 -9.13 -16.89
CA ASN A 13 14.44 -9.45 -17.60
C ASN A 13 14.28 -9.46 -19.14
N GLU A 14 13.58 -8.46 -19.66
CA GLU A 14 13.33 -8.31 -21.09
C GLU A 14 14.66 -8.35 -21.88
N GLY A 15 14.70 -9.15 -22.95
CA GLY A 15 15.90 -9.35 -23.75
C GLY A 15 16.95 -10.33 -23.16
N MET A 16 16.69 -10.91 -21.99
CA MET A 16 17.56 -11.91 -21.37
C MET A 16 17.04 -13.34 -21.58
N PRO A 17 17.90 -14.38 -21.45
CA PRO A 17 17.49 -15.79 -21.61
C PRO A 17 16.39 -16.26 -20.67
N PHE A 18 16.19 -15.57 -19.53
CA PHE A 18 15.19 -15.90 -18.50
C PHE A 18 14.07 -14.85 -18.45
N SER A 19 13.73 -14.25 -19.61
CA SER A 19 12.61 -13.29 -19.64
C SER A 19 11.30 -13.98 -19.31
N SER A 20 10.45 -13.30 -18.50
CA SER A 20 9.15 -13.80 -18.08
C SER A 20 8.12 -12.71 -18.18
N LYS A 21 7.05 -12.93 -18.95
CA LYS A 21 5.94 -12.02 -19.08
C LYS A 21 5.00 -12.20 -17.90
N ALA A 22 4.93 -11.21 -17.03
CA ALA A 22 4.07 -11.22 -15.84
C ALA A 22 2.70 -10.58 -16.07
N LEU A 23 2.63 -9.57 -16.92
CA LEU A 23 1.38 -8.95 -17.37
C LEU A 23 1.34 -8.90 -18.90
N ASP A 24 0.20 -9.20 -19.50
CA ASP A 24 0.04 -9.27 -20.94
C ASP A 24 -1.20 -8.50 -21.39
N ASN A 25 -1.00 -7.30 -21.91
CA ASN A 25 -2.03 -6.45 -22.51
C ASN A 25 -3.26 -6.23 -21.61
N ILE A 26 -3.04 -5.92 -20.33
CA ILE A 26 -4.09 -5.72 -19.34
C ILE A 26 -4.70 -4.32 -19.50
N SER A 27 -6.03 -4.25 -19.57
CA SER A 27 -6.76 -2.98 -19.60
C SER A 27 -7.98 -3.05 -18.69
N PHE A 28 -8.14 -2.05 -17.81
CA PHE A 28 -9.32 -1.90 -16.95
C PHE A 28 -9.42 -0.45 -16.43
N GLU A 29 -10.55 -0.15 -15.85
CA GLU A 29 -10.83 1.10 -15.16
C GLU A 29 -11.41 0.82 -13.77
N ILE A 30 -10.94 1.55 -12.76
CA ILE A 30 -11.50 1.61 -11.41
C ILE A 30 -11.99 3.03 -11.19
N LYS A 31 -13.26 3.17 -10.84
CA LYS A 31 -13.90 4.47 -10.63
C LYS A 31 -13.76 4.92 -9.17
N ASP A 32 -14.07 6.19 -8.95
CA ASP A 32 -14.13 6.73 -7.59
C ASP A 32 -15.10 5.93 -6.73
N ARG A 33 -14.65 5.61 -5.51
CA ARG A 33 -15.38 4.82 -4.50
C ARG A 33 -15.67 3.37 -4.87
N ASP A 34 -15.06 2.84 -5.92
CA ASP A 34 -15.14 1.40 -6.18
C ASP A 34 -14.38 0.61 -5.11
N PHE A 35 -14.95 -0.52 -4.70
CA PHE A 35 -14.28 -1.56 -3.95
C PHE A 35 -14.01 -2.74 -4.88
N VAL A 36 -12.72 -3.04 -5.13
CA VAL A 36 -12.30 -3.99 -6.17
C VAL A 36 -11.52 -5.14 -5.55
N GLY A 37 -11.97 -6.37 -5.78
CA GLY A 37 -11.23 -7.58 -5.43
C GLY A 37 -10.39 -8.10 -6.59
N LEU A 38 -9.05 -8.18 -6.41
CA LEU A 38 -8.13 -8.78 -7.37
C LEU A 38 -7.88 -10.24 -7.01
N ILE A 39 -8.39 -11.17 -7.82
CA ILE A 39 -8.37 -12.62 -7.57
C ILE A 39 -7.51 -13.33 -8.62
N GLY A 40 -6.74 -14.30 -8.19
CA GLY A 40 -5.92 -15.15 -9.07
C GLY A 40 -4.95 -16.02 -8.26
N HIS A 41 -4.44 -17.09 -8.89
CA HIS A 41 -3.45 -17.98 -8.25
C HIS A 41 -2.11 -17.28 -8.02
N THR A 42 -1.25 -17.86 -7.20
CA THR A 42 0.13 -17.38 -6.99
C THR A 42 0.86 -17.37 -8.33
N GLY A 43 1.60 -16.28 -8.62
CA GLY A 43 2.30 -16.11 -9.90
C GLY A 43 1.42 -15.60 -11.05
N SER A 44 0.14 -15.23 -10.81
CA SER A 44 -0.73 -14.67 -11.86
C SER A 44 -0.49 -13.17 -12.15
N GLY A 45 0.51 -12.55 -11.52
CA GLY A 45 0.86 -11.14 -11.77
C GLY A 45 0.16 -10.12 -10.85
N LYS A 46 -0.59 -10.54 -9.83
CA LYS A 46 -1.29 -9.60 -8.90
C LYS A 46 -0.34 -8.58 -8.27
N SER A 47 0.69 -9.03 -7.57
CA SER A 47 1.64 -8.13 -6.91
C SER A 47 2.45 -7.30 -7.92
N THR A 48 2.71 -7.85 -9.12
CA THR A 48 3.30 -7.08 -10.22
C THR A 48 2.40 -5.92 -10.63
N LEU A 49 1.09 -6.18 -10.80
CA LEU A 49 0.12 -5.13 -11.12
C LEU A 49 0.05 -4.06 -10.02
N ILE A 50 -0.03 -4.48 -8.76
CA ILE A 50 -0.05 -3.57 -7.60
C ILE A 50 1.18 -2.64 -7.60
N GLN A 51 2.37 -3.18 -7.84
CA GLN A 51 3.61 -2.40 -7.89
C GLN A 51 3.65 -1.40 -9.05
N HIS A 52 2.93 -1.64 -10.14
CA HIS A 52 2.76 -0.64 -11.20
C HIS A 52 1.83 0.49 -10.78
N LEU A 53 0.74 0.19 -10.05
CA LEU A 53 -0.24 1.20 -9.65
C LEU A 53 0.34 2.25 -8.69
N ASN A 54 1.43 1.93 -8.00
CA ASN A 54 2.10 2.87 -7.09
C ASN A 54 3.46 3.36 -7.66
N GLY A 55 3.78 3.00 -8.92
CA GLY A 55 4.98 3.47 -9.60
C GLY A 55 6.28 2.86 -9.07
N ILE A 56 6.24 1.70 -8.40
CA ILE A 56 7.45 0.94 -8.02
C ILE A 56 8.05 0.27 -9.25
N LEU A 57 7.21 -0.33 -10.09
CA LEU A 57 7.62 -0.90 -11.36
C LEU A 57 7.22 0.02 -12.52
N LYS A 58 8.08 0.08 -13.54
CA LYS A 58 7.75 0.69 -14.83
C LYS A 58 7.33 -0.42 -15.81
N PRO A 59 6.25 -0.23 -16.59
CA PRO A 59 5.82 -1.23 -17.55
C PRO A 59 6.76 -1.33 -18.75
N SER A 60 6.80 -2.51 -19.38
CA SER A 60 7.47 -2.69 -20.69
C SER A 60 6.71 -1.97 -21.81
N SER A 61 5.37 -1.95 -21.72
CA SER A 61 4.50 -1.15 -22.62
C SER A 61 3.14 -0.90 -21.98
N GLY A 62 2.39 0.04 -22.57
CA GLY A 62 1.09 0.46 -22.07
C GLY A 62 1.17 1.63 -21.11
N ASP A 63 0.02 2.10 -20.65
CA ASP A 63 -0.10 3.31 -19.85
C ASP A 63 -0.96 3.09 -18.61
N ILE A 64 -0.60 3.80 -17.52
CA ILE A 64 -1.37 3.84 -16.29
C ILE A 64 -1.63 5.31 -15.94
N TYR A 65 -2.89 5.60 -15.67
CA TYR A 65 -3.35 6.92 -15.23
C TYR A 65 -3.96 6.81 -13.84
N ILE A 66 -3.55 7.71 -12.97
CA ILE A 66 -4.15 7.93 -11.64
C ILE A 66 -4.73 9.35 -11.67
N ASN A 67 -6.04 9.49 -11.79
CA ASN A 67 -6.69 10.74 -12.17
C ASN A 67 -6.05 11.30 -13.46
N ASP A 68 -5.52 12.53 -13.40
CA ASP A 68 -4.87 13.20 -14.53
C ASP A 68 -3.37 12.87 -14.66
N PHE A 69 -2.80 12.09 -13.72
CA PHE A 69 -1.37 11.75 -13.71
C PHE A 69 -1.11 10.49 -14.53
N LYS A 70 -0.30 10.60 -15.56
CA LYS A 70 0.22 9.46 -16.30
C LYS A 70 1.48 8.92 -15.61
N ILE A 71 1.40 7.76 -14.94
CA ILE A 71 2.54 7.18 -14.16
C ILE A 71 3.74 6.88 -15.07
N THR A 72 3.48 6.59 -16.34
CA THR A 72 4.53 6.28 -17.33
C THR A 72 5.22 7.51 -17.90
N ASP A 73 4.80 8.72 -17.54
CA ASP A 73 5.45 9.95 -17.93
C ASP A 73 6.84 10.05 -17.27
N PRO A 74 7.93 10.19 -18.06
CA PRO A 74 9.28 10.29 -17.51
C PRO A 74 9.52 11.52 -16.64
N ASP A 75 8.76 12.58 -16.84
CA ASP A 75 8.88 13.85 -16.10
C ASP A 75 8.02 13.87 -14.83
N LEU A 76 7.21 12.84 -14.59
CA LEU A 76 6.34 12.76 -13.41
C LEU A 76 7.17 12.51 -12.13
N ASN A 77 6.95 13.36 -11.13
CA ASN A 77 7.43 13.09 -9.78
C ASN A 77 6.57 11.99 -9.14
N LEU A 78 7.10 10.78 -9.05
CA LEU A 78 6.40 9.62 -8.47
C LEU A 78 6.02 9.81 -6.99
N THR A 79 6.61 10.78 -6.28
CA THR A 79 6.20 11.12 -4.92
C THR A 79 4.74 11.56 -4.88
N GLU A 80 4.27 12.28 -5.91
CA GLU A 80 2.86 12.71 -6.00
C GLU A 80 1.89 11.54 -6.15
N ILE A 81 2.32 10.46 -6.81
CA ILE A 81 1.53 9.23 -6.92
C ILE A 81 1.53 8.49 -5.59
N ARG A 82 2.70 8.33 -4.95
CA ARG A 82 2.85 7.58 -3.69
C ARG A 82 2.14 8.23 -2.51
N LYS A 83 1.93 9.54 -2.53
CA LYS A 83 1.09 10.25 -1.57
C LYS A 83 -0.39 9.87 -1.70
N ARG A 84 -0.85 9.56 -2.94
CA ARG A 84 -2.25 9.29 -3.26
C ARG A 84 -2.61 7.81 -3.24
N VAL A 85 -1.64 6.94 -3.55
CA VAL A 85 -1.82 5.49 -3.62
C VAL A 85 -1.02 4.83 -2.51
N GLY A 86 -1.69 4.54 -1.40
CA GLY A 86 -1.14 3.76 -0.30
C GLY A 86 -1.16 2.27 -0.62
N VAL A 87 -0.07 1.58 -0.36
CA VAL A 87 0.04 0.14 -0.56
C VAL A 87 0.50 -0.53 0.73
N VAL A 88 -0.31 -1.45 1.22
CA VAL A 88 0.07 -2.39 2.26
C VAL A 88 0.53 -3.67 1.59
N PHE A 89 1.81 -3.96 1.67
CA PHE A 89 2.41 -5.17 1.07
C PHE A 89 2.13 -6.41 1.91
N GLN A 90 2.37 -7.57 1.33
CA GLN A 90 2.34 -8.85 2.04
C GLN A 90 3.33 -8.84 3.21
N TYR A 91 2.90 -9.30 4.39
CA TYR A 91 3.68 -9.26 5.65
C TYR A 91 4.17 -7.85 6.04
N PRO A 92 3.28 -6.85 6.13
CA PRO A 92 3.66 -5.46 6.36
C PRO A 92 4.32 -5.25 7.72
N GLU A 93 4.13 -6.17 8.67
CA GLU A 93 4.76 -6.17 10.00
C GLU A 93 6.30 -6.25 9.97
N TYR A 94 6.89 -6.71 8.87
CA TYR A 94 8.35 -6.71 8.69
C TYR A 94 8.91 -5.34 8.27
N GLN A 95 8.04 -4.37 8.01
CA GLN A 95 8.44 -3.01 7.64
C GLN A 95 8.53 -2.06 8.84
N LEU A 96 8.15 -2.53 10.06
CA LEU A 96 8.25 -1.75 11.29
C LEU A 96 9.71 -1.65 11.74
N PHE A 97 10.16 -0.44 12.07
CA PHE A 97 11.58 -0.19 12.36
C PHE A 97 11.82 0.86 13.46
N GLU A 98 10.81 1.64 13.84
CA GLU A 98 10.95 2.69 14.84
C GLU A 98 10.91 2.15 16.27
N GLU A 99 11.36 2.97 17.24
CA GLU A 99 11.39 2.63 18.65
C GLU A 99 9.99 2.55 19.26
N THR A 100 9.06 3.40 18.78
CA THR A 100 7.69 3.47 19.29
C THR A 100 6.68 3.40 18.14
N ILE A 101 5.47 2.91 18.45
CA ILE A 101 4.37 2.82 17.50
C ILE A 101 4.01 4.20 16.94
N GLU A 102 3.96 5.23 17.79
CA GLU A 102 3.67 6.60 17.35
C GLU A 102 4.68 7.06 16.31
N LYS A 103 5.98 6.85 16.54
CA LYS A 103 7.05 7.24 15.58
C LYS A 103 6.96 6.46 14.28
N ASP A 104 6.67 5.17 14.36
CA ASP A 104 6.57 4.31 13.16
C ASP A 104 5.42 4.76 12.26
N ILE A 105 4.25 5.01 12.83
CA ILE A 105 3.08 5.52 12.10
C ILE A 105 3.31 6.96 11.61
N ALA A 106 3.98 7.80 12.40
CA ALA A 106 4.29 9.19 12.04
C ALA A 106 5.30 9.33 10.90
N PHE A 107 6.07 8.29 10.61
CA PHE A 107 7.16 8.35 9.61
C PHE A 107 6.66 8.80 8.23
N GLY A 108 5.56 8.20 7.74
CA GLY A 108 4.96 8.58 6.46
C GLY A 108 4.50 10.05 6.43
N PRO A 109 3.62 10.48 7.33
CA PRO A 109 3.17 11.87 7.45
C PRO A 109 4.31 12.89 7.61
N SER A 110 5.37 12.56 8.37
CA SER A 110 6.55 13.41 8.52
C SER A 110 7.27 13.65 7.20
N ASN A 111 7.41 12.61 6.39
CA ASN A 111 8.02 12.70 5.05
C ASN A 111 7.14 13.49 4.05
N LEU A 112 5.87 13.71 4.35
CA LEU A 112 5.00 14.62 3.58
C LEU A 112 5.23 16.08 3.93
N GLY A 113 6.01 16.39 4.98
CA GLY A 113 6.29 17.75 5.45
C GLY A 113 5.09 18.39 6.16
N LEU A 114 4.26 17.59 6.82
CA LEU A 114 3.12 18.08 7.61
C LEU A 114 3.58 18.69 8.93
N GLU A 115 2.78 19.58 9.48
CA GLU A 115 2.99 20.15 10.82
C GLU A 115 2.78 19.10 11.93
N GLU A 116 3.52 19.23 13.02
CA GLU A 116 3.56 18.25 14.12
C GLU A 116 2.17 17.93 14.70
N GLU A 117 1.31 18.93 14.84
CA GLU A 117 -0.06 18.76 15.35
C GLU A 117 -0.91 17.92 14.39
N GLU A 118 -0.79 18.15 13.08
CA GLU A 118 -1.48 17.37 12.05
C GLU A 118 -0.97 15.92 12.02
N ILE A 119 0.35 15.72 12.14
CA ILE A 119 0.96 14.37 12.21
C ILE A 119 0.38 13.61 13.39
N LYS A 120 0.39 14.19 14.57
CA LYS A 120 -0.13 13.58 15.79
C LYS A 120 -1.63 13.23 15.67
N ASN A 121 -2.42 14.12 15.08
CA ASN A 121 -3.83 13.87 14.84
C ASN A 121 -4.03 12.68 13.88
N ARG A 122 -3.29 12.62 12.78
CA ARG A 122 -3.35 11.51 11.81
C ARG A 122 -2.94 10.19 12.42
N VAL A 123 -1.86 10.17 13.22
CA VAL A 123 -1.42 8.98 13.96
C VAL A 123 -2.53 8.47 14.86
N LYS A 124 -3.11 9.35 15.67
CA LYS A 124 -4.20 8.98 16.57
C LYS A 124 -5.40 8.39 15.81
N LEU A 125 -5.89 9.09 14.78
CA LEU A 125 -7.03 8.64 13.99
C LEU A 125 -6.76 7.32 13.27
N SER A 126 -5.54 7.13 12.74
CA SER A 126 -5.19 5.87 12.06
C SER A 126 -5.05 4.70 13.02
N MET A 127 -4.54 4.92 14.25
CA MET A 127 -4.54 3.89 15.30
C MET A 127 -5.95 3.49 15.71
N GLU A 128 -6.82 4.46 15.94
CA GLU A 128 -8.23 4.22 16.26
C GLU A 128 -8.94 3.46 15.12
N ALA A 129 -8.68 3.82 13.86
CA ALA A 129 -9.24 3.15 12.68
C ALA A 129 -8.86 1.67 12.59
N VAL A 130 -7.70 1.27 13.09
CA VAL A 130 -7.27 -0.14 13.11
C VAL A 130 -7.53 -0.81 14.47
N GLY A 131 -8.36 -0.22 15.34
CA GLY A 131 -8.73 -0.78 16.63
C GLY A 131 -7.61 -0.81 17.67
N LEU A 132 -6.64 0.09 17.57
CA LEU A 132 -5.57 0.28 18.56
C LEU A 132 -5.83 1.55 19.38
N ASP A 133 -6.00 1.41 20.70
CA ASP A 133 -6.13 2.57 21.59
C ASP A 133 -4.85 3.40 21.63
N TYR A 134 -4.92 4.64 21.23
CA TYR A 134 -3.75 5.50 21.09
C TYR A 134 -2.97 5.66 22.39
N GLU A 135 -3.66 5.97 23.51
CA GLU A 135 -2.97 6.22 24.79
C GLU A 135 -2.30 4.97 25.37
N SER A 136 -2.87 3.81 25.10
CA SER A 136 -2.34 2.53 25.61
C SER A 136 -1.16 2.00 24.79
N PHE A 137 -1.04 2.39 23.51
CA PHE A 137 -0.09 1.77 22.58
C PHE A 137 0.97 2.72 22.04
N LYS A 138 0.77 4.03 21.98
CA LYS A 138 1.65 5.00 21.30
C LYS A 138 3.12 4.91 21.68
N ASP A 139 3.41 4.72 22.97
CA ASP A 139 4.77 4.69 23.54
C ASP A 139 5.40 3.29 23.56
N LYS A 140 4.64 2.24 23.19
CA LYS A 140 5.16 0.87 23.15
C LYS A 140 6.05 0.65 21.95
N SER A 141 6.99 -0.28 22.11
CA SER A 141 7.78 -0.76 20.97
C SER A 141 6.92 -1.63 20.05
N PRO A 142 6.97 -1.41 18.72
CA PRO A 142 6.29 -2.31 17.77
C PRO A 142 6.74 -3.77 17.91
N PHE A 143 7.97 -4.00 18.37
CA PHE A 143 8.55 -5.35 18.47
C PHE A 143 7.97 -6.19 19.63
N GLU A 144 7.33 -5.54 20.61
CA GLU A 144 6.68 -6.21 21.75
C GLU A 144 5.25 -6.69 21.44
N LEU A 145 4.71 -6.34 20.27
CA LEU A 145 3.34 -6.63 19.88
C LEU A 145 3.18 -8.06 19.33
N SER A 146 1.94 -8.58 19.40
CA SER A 146 1.55 -9.77 18.64
C SER A 146 1.63 -9.53 17.14
N GLY A 147 1.70 -10.60 16.33
CA GLY A 147 1.75 -10.50 14.88
C GLY A 147 0.56 -9.72 14.29
N GLY A 148 -0.65 -9.95 14.78
CA GLY A 148 -1.85 -9.21 14.37
C GLY A 148 -1.78 -7.73 14.75
N GLN A 149 -1.31 -7.40 15.95
CA GLN A 149 -1.12 -6.01 16.38
C GLN A 149 -0.04 -5.30 15.55
N LYS A 150 1.09 -5.95 15.26
CA LYS A 150 2.13 -5.41 14.37
C LYS A 150 1.56 -5.07 13.00
N ARG A 151 0.75 -5.97 12.44
CA ARG A 151 0.10 -5.75 11.14
C ARG A 151 -0.83 -4.56 11.17
N ARG A 152 -1.63 -4.39 12.23
CA ARG A 152 -2.49 -3.22 12.41
C ARG A 152 -1.67 -1.92 12.47
N VAL A 153 -0.54 -1.92 13.18
CA VAL A 153 0.38 -0.77 13.22
C VAL A 153 0.89 -0.42 11.81
N ALA A 154 1.32 -1.42 11.04
CA ALA A 154 1.80 -1.21 9.68
C ALA A 154 0.69 -0.69 8.73
N ILE A 155 -0.54 -1.20 8.86
CA ILE A 155 -1.70 -0.68 8.13
C ILE A 155 -1.99 0.76 8.55
N ALA A 156 -1.97 1.07 9.86
CA ALA A 156 -2.16 2.43 10.36
C ALA A 156 -1.14 3.41 9.79
N GLY A 157 0.13 3.00 9.63
CA GLY A 157 1.18 3.81 9.01
C GLY A 157 0.85 4.21 7.56
N VAL A 158 0.22 3.32 6.80
CA VAL A 158 -0.24 3.65 5.44
C VAL A 158 -1.48 4.54 5.47
N ILE A 159 -2.45 4.27 6.35
CA ILE A 159 -3.67 5.07 6.51
C ILE A 159 -3.34 6.50 6.96
N ALA A 160 -2.34 6.68 7.84
CA ALA A 160 -1.93 7.99 8.35
C ALA A 160 -1.45 8.95 7.25
N MET A 161 -1.00 8.43 6.13
CA MET A 161 -0.68 9.23 4.94
C MET A 161 -1.94 9.81 4.27
N ASN A 162 -3.13 9.34 4.64
CA ASN A 162 -4.42 9.72 4.07
C ASN A 162 -4.48 9.55 2.54
N PRO A 163 -4.21 8.34 2.03
CA PRO A 163 -4.20 8.09 0.60
C PRO A 163 -5.61 8.16 0.00
N GLU A 164 -5.72 8.55 -1.26
CA GLU A 164 -6.98 8.53 -2.03
C GLU A 164 -7.37 7.10 -2.47
N VAL A 165 -6.38 6.21 -2.62
CA VAL A 165 -6.55 4.78 -2.89
C VAL A 165 -5.73 3.99 -1.90
N LEU A 166 -6.36 3.00 -1.27
CA LEU A 166 -5.68 2.02 -0.43
C LEU A 166 -5.68 0.67 -1.14
N ILE A 167 -4.50 0.11 -1.33
CA ILE A 167 -4.28 -1.22 -1.91
C ILE A 167 -3.75 -2.14 -0.83
N LEU A 168 -4.39 -3.29 -0.64
CA LEU A 168 -3.97 -4.31 0.31
C LEU A 168 -3.53 -5.57 -0.47
N ASP A 169 -2.24 -5.92 -0.43
CA ASP A 169 -1.70 -7.13 -1.08
C ASP A 169 -1.67 -8.27 -0.06
N GLU A 170 -2.62 -9.19 -0.17
CA GLU A 170 -2.79 -10.35 0.72
C GLU A 170 -2.78 -9.99 2.22
N PRO A 171 -3.64 -9.06 2.69
CA PRO A 171 -3.54 -8.48 4.04
C PRO A 171 -3.75 -9.49 5.17
N THR A 172 -4.28 -10.68 4.88
CA THR A 172 -4.52 -11.75 5.86
C THR A 172 -3.56 -12.92 5.75
N ALA A 173 -2.55 -12.84 4.86
CA ALA A 173 -1.58 -13.91 4.68
C ALA A 173 -0.83 -14.23 5.98
N GLY A 174 -0.74 -15.52 6.32
CA GLY A 174 -0.02 -15.98 7.51
C GLY A 174 -0.71 -15.73 8.86
N LEU A 175 -1.92 -15.14 8.89
CA LEU A 175 -2.71 -15.00 10.11
C LEU A 175 -3.53 -16.26 10.39
N ASP A 176 -3.75 -16.52 11.69
CA ASP A 176 -4.74 -17.47 12.16
C ASP A 176 -6.18 -16.98 11.84
N PRO A 177 -7.21 -17.83 12.01
CA PRO A 177 -8.59 -17.44 11.69
C PRO A 177 -9.04 -16.18 12.45
N GLY A 178 -8.73 -16.06 13.74
CA GLY A 178 -9.08 -14.88 14.54
C GLY A 178 -8.44 -13.61 14.04
N GLY A 179 -7.14 -13.65 13.73
CA GLY A 179 -6.42 -12.50 13.16
C GLY A 179 -6.93 -12.10 11.78
N ARG A 180 -7.44 -13.05 10.97
CA ARG A 180 -8.09 -12.73 9.68
C ARG A 180 -9.37 -11.95 9.88
N ASP A 181 -10.23 -12.43 10.79
CA ASP A 181 -11.51 -11.77 11.08
C ASP A 181 -11.27 -10.34 11.57
N GLU A 182 -10.30 -10.13 12.45
CA GLU A 182 -9.90 -8.82 12.93
C GLU A 182 -9.44 -7.85 11.82
N ILE A 183 -8.76 -8.35 10.78
CA ILE A 183 -8.34 -7.52 9.64
C ILE A 183 -9.51 -7.25 8.68
N PHE A 184 -10.47 -8.16 8.55
CA PHE A 184 -11.65 -7.93 7.71
C PHE A 184 -12.70 -6.99 8.35
N GLU A 185 -12.63 -6.79 9.66
CA GLU A 185 -13.49 -5.82 10.38
C GLU A 185 -12.97 -4.37 10.29
N LEU A 186 -11.75 -4.14 9.79
CA LEU A 186 -11.16 -2.83 9.55
C LEU A 186 -11.73 -2.18 8.27
#